data_5a507b6f725a897d10633ba1612ab4c2
#
_entry.id   5a507b6f725a897d10633ba1612ab4c2
#
_cell.length_a   1.000
_cell.length_b   1.000
_cell.length_c   1.000
_cell.angle_alpha   90.00
_cell.angle_beta   90.00
_cell.angle_gamma   90.00
#
_symmetry.space_group_name_H-M   'P 1'
#
loop_
_entity.id
_entity.type
_entity.pdbx_description
1 polymer ?
#
loop_
_entity_poly.entity_id
_entity_poly.type
_entity_poly.pdbx_seq_one_letter_code
_entity_poly.pdbx_strand_id
1 'polypeptide(L)'
;RQSRRGGLATAYQVTCVIGIILGYLVGYSLLPTNTWRWILGVAAVPAFIVLLMLIRTQETPSWYMLKGREDEARRAMERIEPAELVEQSLDEIRNSLSSRPSGSAWGRLREMFHGGMARATIFAIVLGFSIQITGINATIYYAPGIYSRMGFTDTATTYLVPSLVQFLSLISVVISMLVIDKVGRRLSLIHISEPTRPLY
;
A
#
# COMPACT_ATOMS: atom_id res chain seq x y z
N ARG A 1 -6.64 19.36 2.86
CA ARG A 1 -5.56 18.36 3.12
C ARG A 1 -6.05 16.92 3.31
N GLN A 2 -7.27 16.67 3.78
CA GLN A 2 -7.84 15.31 3.87
C GLN A 2 -8.05 14.65 2.50
N SER A 3 -8.29 15.41 1.44
CA SER A 3 -8.52 14.88 0.09
C SER A 3 -7.31 14.15 -0.53
N ARG A 4 -6.09 14.54 -0.17
CA ARG A 4 -4.87 13.91 -0.72
C ARG A 4 -4.45 12.61 -0.03
N ARG A 5 -4.97 12.32 1.16
CA ARG A 5 -4.64 11.06 1.89
C ARG A 5 -5.16 9.81 1.16
N GLY A 6 -6.29 9.94 0.46
CA GLY A 6 -6.84 8.88 -0.38
C GLY A 6 -5.94 8.56 -1.55
N GLY A 7 -5.54 9.58 -2.30
CA GLY A 7 -4.64 9.43 -3.44
C GLY A 7 -3.30 8.82 -3.09
N LEU A 8 -2.69 9.20 -1.97
CA LEU A 8 -1.42 8.61 -1.52
C LEU A 8 -1.52 7.12 -1.18
N ALA A 9 -2.61 6.71 -0.52
CA ALA A 9 -2.84 5.29 -0.22
C ALA A 9 -3.04 4.47 -1.51
N THR A 10 -3.72 5.05 -2.50
CA THR A 10 -3.96 4.38 -3.79
C THR A 10 -2.69 4.41 -4.68
N ALA A 11 -1.83 5.42 -4.54
CA ALA A 11 -0.55 5.49 -5.26
C ALA A 11 0.34 4.26 -4.98
N TYR A 12 0.32 3.74 -3.75
CA TYR A 12 0.99 2.48 -3.43
C TYR A 12 0.48 1.33 -4.30
N GLN A 13 -0.83 1.19 -4.44
CA GLN A 13 -1.44 0.12 -5.25
C GLN A 13 -1.09 0.28 -6.74
N VAL A 14 -1.10 1.51 -7.26
CA VAL A 14 -0.68 1.81 -8.64
C VAL A 14 0.76 1.36 -8.86
N THR A 15 1.67 1.71 -7.95
CA THR A 15 3.08 1.32 -8.03
C THR A 15 3.27 -0.19 -8.01
N CYS A 16 2.51 -0.90 -7.16
CA CYS A 16 2.54 -2.36 -7.12
C CYS A 16 2.13 -2.99 -8.45
N VAL A 17 1.03 -2.51 -9.04
CA VAL A 17 0.54 -3.06 -10.33
C VAL A 17 1.51 -2.76 -11.47
N ILE A 18 2.09 -1.56 -11.51
CA ILE A 18 3.14 -1.21 -12.47
C ILE A 18 4.34 -2.17 -12.32
N GLY A 19 4.78 -2.43 -11.07
CA GLY A 19 5.85 -3.37 -10.79
C GLY A 19 5.57 -4.79 -11.33
N ILE A 20 4.33 -5.27 -11.18
CA ILE A 20 3.92 -6.58 -11.71
C ILE A 20 3.96 -6.60 -13.24
N ILE A 21 3.45 -5.56 -13.90
CA ILE A 21 3.48 -5.44 -15.37
C ILE A 21 4.94 -5.46 -15.87
N LEU A 22 5.80 -4.65 -15.25
CA LEU A 22 7.23 -4.63 -15.59
C LEU A 22 7.88 -5.99 -15.36
N GLY A 23 7.53 -6.71 -14.29
CA GLY A 23 8.01 -8.06 -14.02
C GLY A 23 7.67 -9.04 -15.15
N TYR A 24 6.43 -9.02 -15.65
CA TYR A 24 6.04 -9.85 -16.80
C TYR A 24 6.78 -9.47 -18.09
N LEU A 25 6.93 -8.15 -18.35
CA LEU A 25 7.64 -7.68 -19.56
C LEU A 25 9.13 -8.03 -19.53
N VAL A 26 9.78 -7.89 -18.38
CA VAL A 26 11.17 -8.31 -18.16
C VAL A 26 11.29 -9.82 -18.33
N GLY A 27 10.37 -10.59 -17.74
CA GLY A 27 10.31 -12.04 -17.91
C GLY A 27 10.21 -12.42 -19.38
N TYR A 28 9.32 -11.80 -20.12
CA TYR A 28 9.17 -12.01 -21.57
C TYR A 28 10.45 -11.67 -22.35
N SER A 29 11.05 -10.52 -22.09
CA SER A 29 12.22 -10.02 -22.82
C SER A 29 13.48 -10.87 -22.58
N LEU A 30 13.62 -11.45 -21.41
CA LEU A 30 14.80 -12.22 -21.01
C LEU A 30 14.63 -13.74 -21.21
N LEU A 31 13.45 -14.20 -21.60
CA LEU A 31 13.20 -15.61 -21.89
C LEU A 31 14.18 -16.23 -22.91
N PRO A 32 14.51 -15.56 -24.04
CA PRO A 32 15.42 -16.10 -25.02
C PRO A 32 16.83 -16.42 -24.45
N THR A 33 17.20 -15.75 -23.34
CA THR A 33 18.53 -15.97 -22.73
C THR A 33 18.60 -17.24 -21.89
N ASN A 34 17.47 -17.90 -21.65
CA ASN A 34 17.34 -19.12 -20.82
C ASN A 34 18.03 -19.02 -19.44
N THR A 35 18.19 -17.78 -18.93
CA THR A 35 18.96 -17.51 -17.72
C THR A 35 18.07 -16.79 -16.69
N TRP A 36 17.38 -17.55 -15.85
CA TRP A 36 16.55 -17.03 -14.75
C TRP A 36 17.30 -16.06 -13.81
N ARG A 37 18.64 -16.19 -13.75
CA ARG A 37 19.50 -15.32 -12.95
C ARG A 37 19.44 -13.86 -13.39
N TRP A 38 19.33 -13.59 -14.69
CA TRP A 38 19.17 -12.24 -15.21
C TRP A 38 17.81 -11.64 -14.88
N ILE A 39 16.76 -12.45 -14.90
CA ILE A 39 15.41 -12.00 -14.51
C ILE A 39 15.41 -11.52 -13.07
N LEU A 40 16.03 -12.29 -12.16
CA LEU A 40 16.19 -11.88 -10.76
C LEU A 40 17.18 -10.70 -10.61
N GLY A 41 18.25 -10.68 -11.38
CA GLY A 41 19.28 -9.63 -11.35
C GLY A 41 18.73 -8.25 -11.73
N VAL A 42 17.83 -8.18 -12.70
CA VAL A 42 17.20 -6.90 -13.10
C VAL A 42 16.41 -6.28 -11.95
N ALA A 43 15.82 -7.08 -11.07
CA ALA A 43 15.11 -6.58 -9.89
C ALA A 43 16.04 -5.85 -8.89
N ALA A 44 17.34 -6.15 -8.91
CA ALA A 44 18.33 -5.47 -8.09
C ALA A 44 18.53 -3.99 -8.48
N VAL A 45 18.30 -3.65 -9.74
CA VAL A 45 18.47 -2.26 -10.23
C VAL A 45 17.52 -1.27 -9.54
N PRO A 46 16.19 -1.46 -9.58
CA PRO A 46 15.28 -0.56 -8.87
C PRO A 46 15.50 -0.62 -7.35
N ALA A 47 15.81 -1.79 -6.78
CA ALA A 47 16.13 -1.91 -5.37
C ALA A 47 17.36 -1.07 -4.97
N PHE A 48 18.40 -1.06 -5.79
CA PHE A 48 19.60 -0.27 -5.56
C PHE A 48 19.32 1.24 -5.67
N ILE A 49 18.50 1.66 -6.65
CA ILE A 49 18.06 3.06 -6.78
C ILE A 49 17.31 3.50 -5.53
N VAL A 50 16.35 2.70 -5.06
CA VAL A 50 15.59 2.97 -3.83
C VAL A 50 16.52 3.04 -2.62
N LEU A 51 17.49 2.14 -2.50
CA LEU A 51 18.48 2.15 -1.43
C LEU A 51 19.27 3.48 -1.41
N LEU A 52 19.76 3.93 -2.58
CA LEU A 52 20.47 5.21 -2.69
C LEU A 52 19.59 6.41 -2.33
N MET A 53 18.32 6.38 -2.71
CA MET A 53 17.35 7.42 -2.33
C MET A 53 17.11 7.41 -0.82
N LEU A 54 16.96 6.24 -0.20
CA LEU A 54 16.74 6.11 1.24
C LEU A 54 17.92 6.63 2.07
N ILE A 55 19.16 6.41 1.64
CA ILE A 55 20.36 6.94 2.32
C ILE A 55 20.33 8.47 2.41
N ARG A 56 19.72 9.14 1.44
CA ARG A 56 19.58 10.59 1.42
C ARG A 56 18.28 11.11 2.05
N THR A 57 17.36 10.24 2.37
CA THR A 57 16.07 10.61 2.97
C THR A 57 16.24 10.79 4.46
N GLN A 58 15.71 11.88 4.99
CA GLN A 58 15.67 12.14 6.42
C GLN A 58 14.57 11.34 7.09
N GLU A 59 14.74 11.09 8.37
CA GLU A 59 13.72 10.46 9.20
C GLU A 59 12.45 11.33 9.31
N THR A 60 11.34 10.71 9.66
CA THR A 60 10.07 11.42 9.79
C THR A 60 10.05 12.33 11.03
N PRO A 61 9.34 13.48 11.01
CA PRO A 61 9.18 14.33 12.19
C PRO A 61 8.68 13.55 13.41
N SER A 62 7.75 12.62 13.21
CA SER A 62 7.22 11.76 14.27
C SER A 62 8.29 10.86 14.90
N TRP A 63 9.25 10.39 14.12
CA TRP A 63 10.36 9.58 14.63
C TRP A 63 11.32 10.43 15.48
N TYR A 64 11.65 11.65 15.01
CA TYR A 64 12.48 12.58 15.78
C TYR A 64 11.81 12.93 17.11
N MET A 65 10.51 13.20 17.12
CA MET A 65 9.73 13.45 18.34
C MET A 65 9.76 12.25 19.30
N LEU A 66 9.63 11.02 18.80
CA LEU A 66 9.75 9.79 19.60
C LEU A 66 11.12 9.63 20.26
N LYS A 67 12.17 10.18 19.65
CA LYS A 67 13.55 10.16 20.17
C LYS A 67 13.89 11.38 21.04
N GLY A 68 12.94 12.28 21.29
CA GLY A 68 13.14 13.52 22.04
C GLY A 68 13.98 14.57 21.32
N ARG A 69 14.13 14.47 19.99
CA ARG A 69 14.94 15.35 19.15
C ARG A 69 14.03 16.39 18.48
N GLU A 70 13.45 17.29 19.28
CA GLU A 70 12.43 18.26 18.83
C GLU A 70 12.94 19.24 17.76
N ASP A 71 14.19 19.71 17.88
CA ASP A 71 14.78 20.65 16.90
C ASP A 71 14.88 20.04 15.50
N GLU A 72 15.19 18.75 15.43
CA GLU A 72 15.27 18.03 14.15
C GLU A 72 13.90 17.68 13.61
N ALA A 73 12.94 17.40 14.48
CA ALA A 73 11.54 17.23 14.11
C ALA A 73 10.99 18.50 13.47
N ARG A 74 11.29 19.67 14.05
CA ARG A 74 10.93 20.98 13.52
C ARG A 74 11.52 21.21 12.13
N ARG A 75 12.84 21.05 11.97
CA ARG A 75 13.51 21.21 10.66
C ARG A 75 12.98 20.26 9.59
N ALA A 76 12.64 19.04 9.97
CA ALA A 76 12.02 18.06 9.07
C ALA A 76 10.60 18.47 8.68
N MET A 77 9.82 19.05 9.62
CA MET A 77 8.47 19.53 9.37
C MET A 77 8.44 20.79 8.49
N GLU A 78 9.36 21.74 8.71
CA GLU A 78 9.51 22.97 7.91
C GLU A 78 9.74 22.71 6.42
N ARG A 79 10.27 21.54 6.07
CA ARG A 79 10.45 21.13 4.66
C ARG A 79 9.18 20.60 4.01
N ILE A 80 8.22 20.16 4.82
CA ILE A 80 7.00 19.48 4.36
C ILE A 80 5.81 20.44 4.41
N GLU A 81 5.79 21.33 5.39
CA GLU A 81 4.67 22.23 5.66
C GLU A 81 5.11 23.70 5.72
N PRO A 82 4.19 24.65 5.40
CA PRO A 82 4.40 26.06 5.61
C PRO A 82 4.70 26.38 7.08
N ALA A 83 5.56 27.36 7.33
CA ALA A 83 6.03 27.72 8.67
C ALA A 83 4.90 27.99 9.68
N GLU A 84 3.76 28.53 9.21
CA GLU A 84 2.57 28.83 10.03
C GLU A 84 1.90 27.58 10.65
N LEU A 85 2.08 26.41 10.03
CA LEU A 85 1.43 25.15 10.43
C LEU A 85 2.36 24.20 11.16
N VAL A 86 3.67 24.50 11.17
CA VAL A 86 4.69 23.61 11.76
C VAL A 86 4.42 23.34 13.24
N GLU A 87 4.18 24.42 14.03
CA GLU A 87 3.90 24.27 15.47
C GLU A 87 2.63 23.45 15.72
N GLN A 88 1.55 23.75 15.01
CA GLN A 88 0.30 23.00 15.14
C GLN A 88 0.51 21.53 14.83
N SER A 89 1.25 21.20 13.76
CA SER A 89 1.51 19.81 13.37
C SER A 89 2.42 19.10 14.38
N LEU A 90 3.39 19.80 14.96
CA LEU A 90 4.24 19.24 16.02
C LEU A 90 3.45 18.97 17.30
N ASP A 91 2.54 19.88 17.68
CA ASP A 91 1.67 19.70 18.83
C ASP A 91 0.67 18.54 18.62
N GLU A 92 0.14 18.36 17.42
CA GLU A 92 -0.67 17.18 17.08
C GLU A 92 0.14 15.88 17.25
N ILE A 93 1.39 15.85 16.80
CA ILE A 93 2.28 14.70 16.99
C ILE A 93 2.56 14.50 18.49
N ARG A 94 2.89 15.55 19.24
CA ARG A 94 3.16 15.49 20.69
C ARG A 94 1.95 14.92 21.43
N ASN A 95 0.75 15.43 21.14
CA ASN A 95 -0.49 14.95 21.74
C ASN A 95 -0.78 13.49 21.37
N SER A 96 -0.53 13.09 20.14
CA SER A 96 -0.69 11.70 19.72
C SER A 96 0.30 10.75 20.39
N LEU A 97 1.51 11.22 20.69
CA LEU A 97 2.53 10.46 21.40
C LEU A 97 2.25 10.36 22.90
N SER A 98 1.80 11.45 23.52
CA SER A 98 1.43 11.48 24.95
C SER A 98 0.18 10.63 25.23
N SER A 99 -0.72 10.54 24.27
CA SER A 99 -1.93 9.70 24.35
C SER A 99 -1.65 8.21 24.12
N ARG A 100 -0.41 7.84 23.80
CA ARG A 100 -0.05 6.42 23.66
C ARG A 100 -0.02 5.77 25.05
N PRO A 101 -0.75 4.67 25.27
CA PRO A 101 -0.67 3.94 26.53
C PRO A 101 0.78 3.53 26.78
N SER A 102 1.34 3.94 27.91
CA SER A 102 2.66 3.50 28.39
C SER A 102 2.51 2.10 28.96
N GLY A 103 2.52 1.10 28.08
CA GLY A 103 2.35 -0.29 28.48
C GLY A 103 3.27 -1.22 27.70
N SER A 104 3.49 -2.42 28.28
CA SER A 104 4.16 -3.52 27.57
C SER A 104 3.49 -3.77 26.22
N ALA A 105 4.28 -4.20 25.22
CA ALA A 105 3.76 -4.58 23.91
C ALA A 105 2.63 -5.61 24.01
N TRP A 106 2.70 -6.49 25.00
CA TRP A 106 1.68 -7.48 25.30
C TRP A 106 0.40 -6.88 25.87
N GLY A 107 0.50 -5.87 26.73
CA GLY A 107 -0.65 -5.12 27.25
C GLY A 107 -1.41 -4.41 26.13
N ARG A 108 -0.70 -3.75 25.21
CA ARG A 108 -1.28 -3.08 24.05
C ARG A 108 -1.96 -4.08 23.09
N LEU A 109 -1.36 -5.24 22.87
CA LEU A 109 -1.97 -6.29 22.06
C LEU A 109 -3.28 -6.76 22.69
N ARG A 110 -3.31 -6.97 24.00
CA ARG A 110 -4.53 -7.36 24.72
C ARG A 110 -5.62 -6.28 24.65
N GLU A 111 -5.24 -5.01 24.73
CA GLU A 111 -6.16 -3.87 24.64
C GLU A 111 -6.85 -3.82 23.28
N MET A 112 -6.16 -4.17 22.18
CA MET A 112 -6.74 -4.24 20.82
C MET A 112 -7.92 -5.24 20.74
N PHE A 113 -7.95 -6.26 21.59
CA PHE A 113 -9.01 -7.27 21.64
C PHE A 113 -10.05 -6.98 22.74
N HIS A 114 -9.99 -5.81 23.40
CA HIS A 114 -10.95 -5.43 24.43
C HIS A 114 -11.73 -4.17 24.05
N GLY A 115 -12.95 -4.06 24.56
CA GLY A 115 -13.79 -2.89 24.37
C GLY A 115 -14.18 -2.58 22.93
N GLY A 116 -14.33 -1.30 22.60
CA GLY A 116 -14.76 -0.84 21.27
C GLY A 116 -13.78 -1.12 20.14
N MET A 117 -12.48 -1.29 20.46
CA MET A 117 -11.45 -1.59 19.46
C MET A 117 -11.49 -3.04 18.97
N ALA A 118 -12.01 -3.97 19.76
CA ALA A 118 -12.06 -5.40 19.42
C ALA A 118 -12.80 -5.66 18.10
N ARG A 119 -13.92 -4.98 17.88
CA ARG A 119 -14.69 -5.12 16.62
C ARG A 119 -13.89 -4.68 15.39
N ALA A 120 -13.20 -3.54 15.47
CA ALA A 120 -12.37 -3.05 14.39
C ALA A 120 -11.17 -3.97 14.13
N THR A 121 -10.54 -4.47 15.19
CA THR A 121 -9.42 -5.41 15.12
C THR A 121 -9.83 -6.72 14.48
N ILE A 122 -10.94 -7.34 14.93
CA ILE A 122 -11.47 -8.58 14.36
C ILE A 122 -11.85 -8.37 12.89
N PHE A 123 -12.54 -7.26 12.57
CA PHE A 123 -12.89 -6.93 11.18
C PHE A 123 -11.65 -6.82 10.29
N ALA A 124 -10.60 -6.12 10.75
CA ALA A 124 -9.36 -5.98 9.99
C ALA A 124 -8.66 -7.33 9.77
N ILE A 125 -8.62 -8.19 10.80
CA ILE A 125 -8.04 -9.54 10.70
C ILE A 125 -8.83 -10.40 9.70
N VAL A 126 -10.16 -10.44 9.83
CA VAL A 126 -11.03 -11.24 8.94
C VAL A 126 -10.90 -10.74 7.50
N LEU A 127 -10.90 -9.41 7.28
CA LEU A 127 -10.74 -8.83 5.96
C LEU A 127 -9.38 -9.17 5.35
N GLY A 128 -8.29 -9.01 6.12
CA GLY A 128 -6.95 -9.36 5.67
C GLY A 128 -6.81 -10.84 5.32
N PHE A 129 -7.38 -11.71 6.14
CA PHE A 129 -7.40 -13.15 5.89
C PHE A 129 -8.24 -13.50 4.64
N SER A 130 -9.41 -12.88 4.48
CA SER A 130 -10.27 -13.09 3.32
C SER A 130 -9.58 -12.71 2.01
N ILE A 131 -8.84 -11.58 1.99
CA ILE A 131 -8.08 -11.15 0.81
C ILE A 131 -7.04 -12.21 0.42
N GLN A 132 -6.36 -12.81 1.38
CA GLN A 132 -5.35 -13.83 1.09
C GLN A 132 -5.94 -15.15 0.63
N ILE A 133 -7.08 -15.56 1.19
CA ILE A 133 -7.78 -16.80 0.80
C ILE A 133 -8.32 -16.74 -0.63
N THR A 134 -8.66 -15.56 -1.16
CA THR A 134 -9.09 -15.43 -2.56
C THR A 134 -8.07 -15.95 -3.57
N GLY A 135 -6.82 -16.14 -3.15
CA GLY A 135 -5.78 -16.70 -4.00
C GLY A 135 -5.29 -15.77 -5.11
N ILE A 136 -5.62 -14.47 -5.03
CA ILE A 136 -5.22 -13.49 -6.05
C ILE A 136 -3.71 -13.47 -6.27
N ASN A 137 -2.93 -13.53 -5.18
CA ASN A 137 -1.48 -13.55 -5.27
C ASN A 137 -0.97 -14.83 -5.94
N ALA A 138 -1.56 -15.99 -5.61
CA ALA A 138 -1.22 -17.24 -6.26
C ALA A 138 -1.53 -17.20 -7.77
N THR A 139 -2.70 -16.66 -8.14
CA THR A 139 -3.07 -16.49 -9.55
C THR A 139 -2.08 -15.61 -10.29
N ILE A 140 -1.65 -14.50 -9.71
CA ILE A 140 -0.65 -13.61 -10.32
C ILE A 140 0.71 -14.31 -10.47
N TYR A 141 1.21 -14.96 -9.41
CA TYR A 141 2.54 -15.58 -9.46
C TYR A 141 2.62 -16.79 -10.40
N TYR A 142 1.55 -17.57 -10.48
CA TYR A 142 1.50 -18.76 -11.31
C TYR A 142 0.83 -18.53 -12.67
N ALA A 143 0.42 -17.30 -13.00
CA ALA A 143 -0.28 -16.99 -14.25
C ALA A 143 0.42 -17.58 -15.48
N PRO A 144 1.74 -17.39 -15.73
CA PRO A 144 2.38 -17.98 -16.90
C PRO A 144 2.25 -19.50 -16.94
N GLY A 145 2.41 -20.18 -15.80
CA GLY A 145 2.27 -21.63 -15.71
C GLY A 145 0.83 -22.11 -15.92
N ILE A 146 -0.15 -21.35 -15.45
CA ILE A 146 -1.58 -21.64 -15.66
C ILE A 146 -1.92 -21.52 -17.14
N TYR A 147 -1.55 -20.42 -17.79
CA TYR A 147 -1.81 -20.22 -19.24
C TYR A 147 -1.12 -21.29 -20.10
N SER A 148 0.11 -21.66 -19.79
CA SER A 148 0.81 -22.76 -20.48
C SER A 148 0.03 -24.07 -20.37
N ARG A 149 -0.52 -24.42 -19.19
CA ARG A 149 -1.33 -25.63 -18.99
C ARG A 149 -2.70 -25.57 -19.67
N MET A 150 -3.22 -24.36 -19.91
CA MET A 150 -4.47 -24.16 -20.66
C MET A 150 -4.28 -24.33 -22.18
N GLY A 151 -3.09 -24.64 -22.65
CA GLY A 151 -2.78 -24.87 -24.06
C GLY A 151 -2.19 -23.67 -24.78
N PHE A 152 -1.89 -22.58 -24.12
CA PHE A 152 -1.13 -21.46 -24.68
C PHE A 152 0.36 -21.84 -24.69
N THR A 153 0.79 -22.49 -25.77
CA THR A 153 2.18 -22.96 -25.90
C THR A 153 3.14 -21.88 -26.36
N ASP A 154 2.59 -20.79 -26.93
CA ASP A 154 3.41 -19.66 -27.34
C ASP A 154 3.85 -18.83 -26.13
N THR A 155 5.18 -18.65 -26.05
CA THR A 155 5.82 -17.91 -25.00
C THR A 155 5.34 -16.46 -24.89
N ALA A 156 5.12 -15.80 -26.03
CA ALA A 156 4.63 -14.43 -26.07
C ALA A 156 3.25 -14.34 -25.40
N THR A 157 2.33 -15.21 -25.77
CA THR A 157 0.97 -15.25 -25.21
C THR A 157 1.01 -15.55 -23.70
N THR A 158 1.86 -16.46 -23.27
CA THR A 158 1.99 -16.87 -21.86
C THR A 158 2.36 -15.71 -20.93
N TYR A 159 3.13 -14.75 -21.40
CA TYR A 159 3.56 -13.58 -20.59
C TYR A 159 2.77 -12.30 -20.90
N LEU A 160 2.38 -12.09 -22.17
CA LEU A 160 1.67 -10.88 -22.58
C LEU A 160 0.21 -10.87 -22.12
N VAL A 161 -0.46 -12.02 -22.08
CA VAL A 161 -1.86 -12.08 -21.59
C VAL A 161 -1.97 -11.70 -20.12
N PRO A 162 -1.18 -12.25 -19.17
CA PRO A 162 -1.18 -11.78 -17.79
C PRO A 162 -0.80 -10.30 -17.67
N SER A 163 0.14 -9.83 -18.48
CA SER A 163 0.52 -8.41 -18.50
C SER A 163 -0.66 -7.51 -18.91
N LEU A 164 -1.44 -7.92 -19.92
CA LEU A 164 -2.64 -7.20 -20.35
C LEU A 164 -3.72 -7.18 -19.28
N VAL A 165 -3.95 -8.30 -18.60
CA VAL A 165 -4.89 -8.38 -17.46
C VAL A 165 -4.47 -7.41 -16.35
N GLN A 166 -3.19 -7.34 -16.06
CA GLN A 166 -2.67 -6.39 -15.06
C GLN A 166 -2.77 -4.94 -15.53
N PHE A 167 -2.64 -4.69 -16.82
CA PHE A 167 -2.87 -3.36 -17.38
C PHE A 167 -4.33 -2.91 -17.25
N LEU A 168 -5.28 -3.80 -17.48
CA LEU A 168 -6.70 -3.53 -17.22
C LEU A 168 -6.96 -3.28 -15.73
N SER A 169 -6.31 -4.03 -14.86
CA SER A 169 -6.35 -3.81 -13.41
C SER A 169 -5.80 -2.42 -13.04
N LEU A 170 -4.72 -1.97 -13.67
CA LEU A 170 -4.17 -0.64 -13.48
C LEU A 170 -5.18 0.46 -13.83
N ILE A 171 -5.84 0.34 -14.98
CA ILE A 171 -6.90 1.26 -15.39
C ILE A 171 -8.02 1.30 -14.35
N SER A 172 -8.46 0.14 -13.86
CA SER A 172 -9.50 0.04 -12.84
C SER A 172 -9.09 0.71 -11.53
N VAL A 173 -7.84 0.53 -11.08
CA VAL A 173 -7.31 1.16 -9.88
C VAL A 173 -7.24 2.69 -10.04
N VAL A 174 -6.79 3.18 -11.20
CA VAL A 174 -6.74 4.63 -11.48
C VAL A 174 -8.14 5.23 -11.52
N ILE A 175 -9.10 4.57 -12.16
CA ILE A 175 -10.51 5.00 -12.17
C ILE A 175 -11.06 5.03 -10.75
N SER A 176 -10.82 3.99 -9.96
CA SER A 176 -11.23 3.93 -8.54
C SER A 176 -10.63 5.07 -7.73
N MET A 177 -9.36 5.41 -7.96
CA MET A 177 -8.70 6.54 -7.30
C MET A 177 -9.42 7.86 -7.60
N LEU A 178 -9.76 8.12 -8.86
CA LEU A 178 -10.43 9.35 -9.29
C LEU A 178 -11.88 9.43 -8.77
N VAL A 179 -12.55 8.31 -8.69
CA VAL A 179 -13.94 8.22 -8.21
C VAL A 179 -14.02 8.35 -6.70
N ILE A 180 -13.14 7.69 -5.94
CA ILE A 180 -13.11 7.73 -4.48
C ILE A 180 -12.91 9.15 -3.94
N ASP A 181 -12.07 9.95 -4.60
CA ASP A 181 -11.83 11.33 -4.18
C ASP A 181 -13.05 12.24 -4.45
N LYS A 182 -13.90 11.91 -5.44
CA LYS A 182 -15.12 12.68 -5.79
C LYS A 182 -16.36 12.22 -5.01
N VAL A 183 -16.53 10.91 -4.87
CA VAL A 183 -17.75 10.30 -4.26
C VAL A 183 -17.64 10.23 -2.74
N GLY A 184 -16.42 10.27 -2.21
CA GLY A 184 -16.14 10.22 -0.78
C GLY A 184 -16.25 8.80 -0.21
N ARG A 185 -15.33 8.46 0.69
CA ARG A 185 -15.25 7.13 1.32
C ARG A 185 -16.48 6.72 2.11
N ARG A 186 -17.26 7.70 2.62
CA ARG A 186 -18.48 7.43 3.39
C ARG A 186 -19.61 6.84 2.55
N LEU A 187 -19.80 7.31 1.31
CA LEU A 187 -20.89 6.77 0.48
C LEU A 187 -20.63 5.32 0.07
N SER A 188 -19.40 4.95 -0.23
CA SER A 188 -19.04 3.58 -0.60
C SER A 188 -19.18 2.60 0.56
N LEU A 189 -18.79 2.99 1.79
CA LEU A 189 -18.88 2.14 2.98
C LEU A 189 -20.28 2.12 3.59
N ILE A 190 -21.02 3.23 3.55
CA ILE A 190 -22.38 3.32 4.07
C ILE A 190 -23.34 2.50 3.22
N HIS A 191 -23.17 2.49 1.90
CA HIS A 191 -24.01 1.68 1.00
C HIS A 191 -23.79 0.16 1.17
N ILE A 192 -22.62 -0.24 1.66
CA ILE A 192 -22.30 -1.64 1.93
C ILE A 192 -22.62 -2.04 3.38
N SER A 193 -22.57 -1.11 4.34
CA SER A 193 -22.67 -1.40 5.77
C SER A 193 -23.99 -0.99 6.43
N GLU A 194 -24.84 -0.20 5.76
CA GLU A 194 -26.18 0.11 6.24
C GLU A 194 -27.26 -0.38 5.25
N PRO A 195 -27.72 -1.61 5.37
CA PRO A 195 -29.04 -1.94 4.90
C PRO A 195 -30.03 -1.27 5.85
N THR A 196 -30.60 -0.14 5.40
CA THR A 196 -31.84 0.42 5.94
C THR A 196 -31.88 0.67 7.46
N ARG A 197 -31.39 1.81 7.92
CA ARG A 197 -32.06 2.49 9.03
C ARG A 197 -33.24 3.27 8.45
N PRO A 198 -34.48 2.95 8.80
CA PRO A 198 -35.59 3.82 8.47
C PRO A 198 -35.39 5.15 9.18
N LEU A 199 -35.49 6.24 8.43
CA LEU A 199 -35.59 7.60 8.95
C LEU A 199 -36.91 7.69 9.76
N TYR A 200 -36.80 7.76 11.08
CA TYR A 200 -37.82 8.32 11.94
C TYR A 200 -37.31 9.61 12.53
#